data_eea157d2275a63ff9670c1fa741f3988
#
_entry.id   eea157d2275a63ff9670c1fa741f3988
#
_cell.length_a   1.000
_cell.length_b   1.000
_cell.length_c   1.000
_cell.angle_alpha   90.00
_cell.angle_beta   90.00
_cell.angle_gamma   90.00
#
_symmetry.space_group_name_H-M   'P 1'
#
loop_
_entity.id
_entity.type
_entity.pdbx_description
1 polymer ?
#
loop_
_entity_poly.entity_id
_entity_poly.type
_entity_poly.pdbx_seq_one_letter_code
_entity_poly.pdbx_strand_id
1 'polypeptide(L)'
;MNRRENKIFSELIWNDKSTVAAFKDKYNVQERSIRLAIKSINDDLMEAGLPTIFENSEGELSIEDKDQIDVKEFEKFIQNYNFYSYTMTKNERHTILALILLNGREYITVDMLKNEIGVSRNTILNDLQELKSWFEDREMTLKAKPHVGYVIEATETQIRENILKLMEVNSEEYYQNGYMLNVYWWLLLKQLDTMNSFEKLKNILLEEEEETGVILEDYSFYEAGIELMIILNRLDQGKYLISFNDESKEEIEISSKYPFSKSVLNKIGRKYDVKITEEEILMFTKHLRGKRYLKGERNSATSLDINVMIAEAIHLISGQLGIDFYLDFGLYDLMVAHMKSAVYRVMNGEVLVNPFKDEIINDYPEILQIVHKELENLEKMK
;
A
#
# COMPACT_ATOMS: atom_id res chain seq x y z
N MET A 1 -10.72 10.45 12.91
CA MET A 1 -10.81 10.95 11.49
C MET A 1 -11.74 10.09 10.66
N ASN A 2 -12.31 10.65 9.56
CA ASN A 2 -12.99 9.92 8.48
C ASN A 2 -12.15 10.00 7.18
N ARG A 3 -12.61 9.36 6.09
CA ARG A 3 -11.90 9.31 4.80
C ARG A 3 -11.53 10.70 4.26
N ARG A 4 -12.43 11.68 4.32
CA ARG A 4 -12.16 13.05 3.84
C ARG A 4 -11.14 13.76 4.72
N GLU A 5 -11.30 13.66 6.03
CA GLU A 5 -10.37 14.23 7.00
C GLU A 5 -8.96 13.66 6.79
N ASN A 6 -8.85 12.35 6.60
CA ASN A 6 -7.56 11.71 6.33
C ASN A 6 -6.93 12.21 5.01
N LYS A 7 -7.73 12.39 3.93
CA LYS A 7 -7.23 12.94 2.66
C LYS A 7 -6.76 14.40 2.80
N ILE A 8 -7.52 15.24 3.53
CA ILE A 8 -7.12 16.64 3.81
C ILE A 8 -5.81 16.64 4.59
N PHE A 9 -5.71 15.83 5.62
CA PHE A 9 -4.52 15.72 6.47
C PHE A 9 -3.30 15.27 5.67
N SER A 10 -3.41 14.17 4.92
CA SER A 10 -2.34 13.66 4.08
C SER A 10 -1.87 14.69 3.06
N GLU A 11 -2.80 15.41 2.41
CA GLU A 11 -2.46 16.44 1.43
C GLU A 11 -1.69 17.61 2.06
N LEU A 12 -2.05 18.05 3.27
CA LEU A 12 -1.33 19.11 3.98
C LEU A 12 0.05 18.65 4.52
N ILE A 13 0.24 17.37 4.72
CA ILE A 13 1.57 16.84 5.06
C ILE A 13 2.49 16.84 3.85
N TRP A 14 1.99 16.45 2.68
CA TRP A 14 2.80 16.38 1.45
C TRP A 14 2.92 17.73 0.76
N ASN A 15 1.85 18.52 0.76
CA ASN A 15 1.82 19.88 0.18
C ASN A 15 1.92 20.88 1.31
N ASP A 16 2.89 21.79 1.26
CA ASP A 16 3.12 22.73 2.36
C ASP A 16 1.94 23.64 2.63
N LYS A 17 1.09 23.87 1.63
CA LYS A 17 -0.06 24.77 1.73
C LYS A 17 -1.21 24.35 0.83
N SER A 18 -2.43 24.59 1.30
CA SER A 18 -3.66 24.49 0.52
C SER A 18 -4.65 25.55 1.02
N THR A 19 -5.86 25.62 0.51
CA THR A 19 -6.87 26.56 0.97
C THR A 19 -8.19 25.87 1.26
N VAL A 20 -9.01 26.47 2.14
CA VAL A 20 -10.37 26.00 2.38
C VAL A 20 -11.19 25.98 1.08
N ALA A 21 -10.96 26.96 0.19
CA ALA A 21 -11.64 27.05 -1.10
C ALA A 21 -11.22 25.91 -2.04
N ALA A 22 -9.92 25.59 -2.12
CA ALA A 22 -9.42 24.47 -2.92
C ALA A 22 -10.02 23.13 -2.46
N PHE A 23 -10.03 22.85 -1.17
CA PHE A 23 -10.66 21.65 -0.64
C PHE A 23 -12.18 21.61 -0.82
N LYS A 24 -12.86 22.77 -0.70
CA LYS A 24 -14.30 22.87 -0.97
C LYS A 24 -14.61 22.42 -2.40
N ASP A 25 -13.86 22.93 -3.36
CA ASP A 25 -14.06 22.63 -4.78
C ASP A 25 -13.64 21.20 -5.13
N LYS A 26 -12.49 20.72 -4.62
CA LYS A 26 -12.00 19.35 -4.79
C LYS A 26 -12.99 18.30 -4.28
N TYR A 27 -13.59 18.52 -3.11
CA TYR A 27 -14.52 17.56 -2.49
C TYR A 27 -15.99 17.90 -2.74
N ASN A 28 -16.31 18.96 -3.48
CA ASN A 28 -17.67 19.41 -3.77
C ASN A 28 -18.54 19.53 -2.51
N VAL A 29 -18.07 20.26 -1.51
CA VAL A 29 -18.74 20.48 -0.22
C VAL A 29 -18.76 21.97 0.15
N GLN A 30 -19.49 22.31 1.22
CA GLN A 30 -19.47 23.68 1.74
C GLN A 30 -18.20 23.95 2.55
N GLU A 31 -17.69 25.19 2.56
CA GLU A 31 -16.53 25.61 3.36
C GLU A 31 -16.65 25.25 4.84
N ARG A 32 -17.87 25.40 5.39
CA ARG A 32 -18.16 25.00 6.77
C ARG A 32 -17.81 23.51 7.02
N SER A 33 -18.03 22.65 6.04
CA SER A 33 -17.72 21.21 6.17
C SER A 33 -16.22 20.98 6.18
N ILE A 34 -15.43 21.77 5.44
CA ILE A 34 -13.97 21.70 5.46
C ILE A 34 -13.44 22.20 6.81
N ARG A 35 -13.92 23.35 7.31
CA ARG A 35 -13.51 23.88 8.63
C ARG A 35 -13.87 22.92 9.78
N LEU A 36 -14.99 22.21 9.70
CA LEU A 36 -15.34 21.18 10.68
C LEU A 36 -14.41 19.96 10.58
N ALA A 37 -14.02 19.57 9.36
CA ALA A 37 -13.04 18.50 9.16
C ALA A 37 -11.66 18.90 9.73
N ILE A 38 -11.18 20.11 9.47
CA ILE A 38 -9.93 20.64 10.03
C ILE A 38 -9.99 20.64 11.56
N LYS A 39 -11.10 21.06 12.14
CA LYS A 39 -11.27 21.05 13.60
C LYS A 39 -11.17 19.62 14.16
N SER A 40 -11.86 18.66 13.52
CA SER A 40 -11.79 17.25 13.92
C SER A 40 -10.37 16.69 13.83
N ILE A 41 -9.63 17.01 12.76
CA ILE A 41 -8.22 16.62 12.60
C ILE A 41 -7.38 17.23 13.73
N ASN A 42 -7.56 18.52 14.02
CA ASN A 42 -6.81 19.21 15.07
C ASN A 42 -7.11 18.66 16.47
N ASP A 43 -8.35 18.25 16.75
CA ASP A 43 -8.71 17.60 18.01
C ASP A 43 -7.91 16.28 18.16
N ASP A 44 -7.80 15.47 17.09
CA ASP A 44 -7.03 14.22 17.06
C ASP A 44 -5.51 14.48 17.20
N LEU A 45 -4.98 15.50 16.49
CA LEU A 45 -3.54 15.87 16.55
C LEU A 45 -3.14 16.39 17.93
N MET A 46 -3.97 17.23 18.55
CA MET A 46 -3.74 17.74 19.92
C MET A 46 -3.72 16.61 20.95
N GLU A 47 -4.63 15.64 20.83
CA GLU A 47 -4.64 14.46 21.69
C GLU A 47 -3.34 13.64 21.57
N ALA A 48 -2.76 13.60 20.36
CA ALA A 48 -1.50 12.93 20.07
C ALA A 48 -0.25 13.76 20.43
N GLY A 49 -0.42 15.03 20.81
CA GLY A 49 0.69 15.95 21.07
C GLY A 49 1.43 16.39 19.79
N LEU A 50 0.76 16.35 18.65
CA LEU A 50 1.29 16.75 17.36
C LEU A 50 0.84 18.17 16.98
N PRO A 51 1.59 18.89 16.12
CA PRO A 51 1.20 20.19 15.63
C PRO A 51 -0.11 20.18 14.87
N THR A 52 -0.83 21.29 14.95
CA THR A 52 -2.16 21.45 14.40
C THR A 52 -2.15 22.17 13.04
N ILE A 53 -3.22 22.00 12.29
CA ILE A 53 -3.47 22.74 11.05
C ILE A 53 -3.96 24.14 11.44
N PHE A 54 -3.34 25.16 10.92
CA PHE A 54 -3.78 26.55 11.08
C PHE A 54 -4.18 27.18 9.73
N GLU A 55 -5.04 28.18 9.79
CA GLU A 55 -5.44 29.01 8.65
C GLU A 55 -4.88 30.42 8.85
N ASN A 56 -4.06 30.89 7.89
CA ASN A 56 -3.51 32.23 7.96
C ASN A 56 -4.54 33.30 7.51
N SER A 57 -4.15 34.57 7.54
CA SER A 57 -5.01 35.70 7.15
C SER A 57 -5.42 35.71 5.67
N GLU A 58 -4.74 34.96 4.82
CA GLU A 58 -5.00 34.81 3.39
C GLU A 58 -5.86 33.59 3.08
N GLY A 59 -6.26 32.82 4.10
CA GLY A 59 -7.06 31.61 3.97
C GLY A 59 -6.27 30.37 3.57
N GLU A 60 -4.93 30.42 3.63
CA GLU A 60 -4.08 29.28 3.41
C GLU A 60 -4.03 28.40 4.65
N LEU A 61 -4.08 27.10 4.44
CA LEU A 61 -3.98 26.05 5.44
C LEU A 61 -2.57 25.44 5.40
N SER A 62 -1.95 25.30 6.56
CA SER A 62 -0.67 24.58 6.73
C SER A 62 -0.59 23.96 8.12
N ILE A 63 0.35 23.05 8.32
CA ILE A 63 0.64 22.45 9.63
C ILE A 63 1.68 23.31 10.32
N GLU A 64 1.46 23.67 11.60
CA GLU A 64 2.38 24.45 12.41
C GLU A 64 3.72 23.72 12.55
N ASP A 65 4.84 24.44 12.41
CA ASP A 65 6.20 23.93 12.62
C ASP A 65 6.50 22.58 11.91
N LYS A 66 5.84 22.30 10.78
CA LYS A 66 5.98 21.06 10.02
C LYS A 66 7.42 20.68 9.74
N ASP A 67 8.27 21.66 9.40
CA ASP A 67 9.68 21.47 9.06
C ASP A 67 10.55 20.99 10.25
N GLN A 68 10.02 21.05 11.48
CA GLN A 68 10.71 20.60 12.69
C GLN A 68 10.32 19.19 13.10
N ILE A 69 9.37 18.56 12.39
CA ILE A 69 8.80 17.27 12.75
C ILE A 69 9.17 16.22 11.71
N ASP A 70 9.70 15.10 12.18
CA ASP A 70 9.90 13.93 11.34
C ASP A 70 8.52 13.39 10.86
N VAL A 71 8.32 13.29 9.54
CA VAL A 71 7.13 12.69 8.92
C VAL A 71 6.78 11.34 9.56
N LYS A 72 7.78 10.61 10.06
CA LYS A 72 7.59 9.35 10.82
C LYS A 72 6.73 9.49 12.07
N GLU A 73 6.66 10.67 12.68
CA GLU A 73 5.76 10.89 13.82
C GLU A 73 4.30 10.91 13.37
N PHE A 74 4.02 11.52 12.22
CA PHE A 74 2.68 11.46 11.60
C PHE A 74 2.33 10.04 11.15
N GLU A 75 3.30 9.30 10.61
CA GLU A 75 3.09 7.89 10.25
C GLU A 75 2.74 7.04 11.48
N LYS A 76 3.50 7.19 12.57
CA LYS A 76 3.20 6.50 13.84
C LYS A 76 1.81 6.88 14.37
N PHE A 77 1.44 8.17 14.26
CA PHE A 77 0.12 8.63 14.62
C PHE A 77 -0.97 7.92 13.80
N ILE A 78 -0.82 7.85 12.47
CA ILE A 78 -1.74 7.13 11.59
C ILE A 78 -1.77 5.62 11.91
N GLN A 79 -0.62 5.01 12.13
CA GLN A 79 -0.52 3.58 12.48
C GLN A 79 -1.19 3.23 13.81
N ASN A 80 -1.28 4.19 14.73
CA ASN A 80 -1.96 4.02 16.01
C ASN A 80 -3.50 4.10 15.91
N TYR A 81 -4.03 4.55 14.77
CA TYR A 81 -5.48 4.54 14.55
C TYR A 81 -6.04 3.11 14.64
N ASN A 82 -7.25 3.03 15.17
CA ASN A 82 -8.04 1.81 15.25
C ASN A 82 -9.44 2.06 14.69
N PHE A 83 -10.24 1.02 14.62
CA PHE A 83 -11.60 1.12 14.09
C PHE A 83 -12.53 2.03 14.89
N TYR A 84 -12.23 2.31 16.15
CA TYR A 84 -13.04 3.24 16.97
C TYR A 84 -12.74 4.71 16.66
N SER A 85 -11.50 4.99 16.28
CA SER A 85 -11.03 6.34 15.98
C SER A 85 -11.29 6.76 14.54
N TYR A 86 -11.52 5.80 13.63
CA TYR A 86 -11.77 6.03 12.21
C TYR A 86 -13.23 5.77 11.84
N THR A 87 -13.91 6.80 11.31
CA THR A 87 -15.32 6.68 10.87
C THR A 87 -15.38 6.14 9.45
N MET A 88 -15.59 4.84 9.31
CA MET A 88 -15.68 4.15 8.03
C MET A 88 -16.97 4.46 7.27
N THR A 89 -16.85 4.60 5.96
CA THR A 89 -17.99 4.50 5.05
C THR A 89 -18.55 3.07 5.06
N LYS A 90 -19.76 2.88 4.52
CA LYS A 90 -20.36 1.55 4.38
C LYS A 90 -19.49 0.60 3.55
N ASN A 91 -18.94 1.09 2.42
CA ASN A 91 -18.11 0.27 1.55
C ASN A 91 -16.80 -0.15 2.23
N GLU A 92 -16.12 0.77 2.91
CA GLU A 92 -14.93 0.46 3.70
C GLU A 92 -15.23 -0.58 4.77
N ARG A 93 -16.35 -0.45 5.47
CA ARG A 93 -16.77 -1.40 6.49
C ARG A 93 -17.08 -2.78 5.90
N HIS A 94 -17.74 -2.84 4.73
CA HIS A 94 -17.97 -4.11 4.02
C HIS A 94 -16.67 -4.79 3.64
N THR A 95 -15.70 -4.06 3.11
CA THR A 95 -14.37 -4.60 2.78
C THR A 95 -13.68 -5.21 4.00
N ILE A 96 -13.65 -4.47 5.11
CA ILE A 96 -13.02 -4.96 6.35
C ILE A 96 -13.76 -6.18 6.91
N LEU A 97 -15.09 -6.16 6.92
CA LEU A 97 -15.90 -7.31 7.35
C LEU A 97 -15.61 -8.54 6.49
N ALA A 98 -15.54 -8.37 5.17
CA ALA A 98 -15.21 -9.45 4.26
C ALA A 98 -13.80 -10.00 4.53
N LEU A 99 -12.80 -9.14 4.74
CA LEU A 99 -11.44 -9.56 5.10
C LEU A 99 -11.40 -10.33 6.42
N ILE A 100 -12.08 -9.83 7.46
CA ILE A 100 -12.15 -10.52 8.76
C ILE A 100 -12.77 -11.90 8.61
N LEU A 101 -13.85 -12.03 7.84
CA LEU A 101 -14.55 -13.29 7.61
C LEU A 101 -13.70 -14.26 6.78
N LEU A 102 -13.04 -13.80 5.71
CA LEU A 102 -12.16 -14.60 4.86
C LEU A 102 -10.91 -15.06 5.60
N ASN A 103 -10.37 -14.19 6.46
CA ASN A 103 -9.17 -14.50 7.23
C ASN A 103 -9.46 -15.23 8.55
N GLY A 104 -10.73 -15.43 8.89
CA GLY A 104 -11.15 -16.08 10.13
C GLY A 104 -10.68 -17.54 10.21
N ARG A 105 -10.22 -17.92 11.40
CA ARG A 105 -9.81 -19.32 11.68
C ARG A 105 -11.00 -20.21 12.00
N GLU A 106 -12.00 -19.64 12.64
CA GLU A 106 -13.18 -20.31 13.18
C GLU A 106 -14.44 -19.46 12.99
N TYR A 107 -15.53 -19.86 13.63
CA TYR A 107 -16.76 -19.07 13.66
C TYR A 107 -16.53 -17.73 14.38
N ILE A 108 -16.95 -16.65 13.73
CA ILE A 108 -16.85 -15.28 14.24
C ILE A 108 -18.23 -14.81 14.66
N THR A 109 -18.37 -14.38 15.93
CA THR A 109 -19.65 -13.92 16.45
C THR A 109 -19.93 -12.48 16.03
N VAL A 110 -21.22 -12.07 16.01
CA VAL A 110 -21.62 -10.67 15.76
C VAL A 110 -21.02 -9.74 16.81
N ASP A 111 -20.87 -10.20 18.06
CA ASP A 111 -20.29 -9.37 19.12
C ASP A 111 -18.78 -9.19 18.95
N MET A 112 -18.05 -10.19 18.41
CA MET A 112 -16.65 -10.03 18.01
C MET A 112 -16.53 -8.99 16.90
N LEU A 113 -17.32 -9.11 15.82
CA LEU A 113 -17.32 -8.16 14.71
C LEU A 113 -17.68 -6.75 15.16
N LYS A 114 -18.71 -6.62 16.02
CA LYS A 114 -19.12 -5.33 16.60
C LYS A 114 -17.98 -4.69 17.40
N ASN A 115 -17.32 -5.48 18.24
CA ASN A 115 -16.23 -4.98 19.07
C ASN A 115 -15.00 -4.65 18.24
N GLU A 116 -14.66 -5.46 17.22
CA GLU A 116 -13.53 -5.21 16.34
C GLU A 116 -13.70 -3.90 15.54
N ILE A 117 -14.90 -3.69 14.96
CA ILE A 117 -15.16 -2.59 14.02
C ILE A 117 -15.69 -1.32 14.72
N GLY A 118 -16.21 -1.45 15.95
CA GLY A 118 -16.69 -0.31 16.71
C GLY A 118 -18.08 0.23 16.28
N VAL A 119 -18.97 -0.64 15.72
CA VAL A 119 -20.31 -0.25 15.29
C VAL A 119 -21.39 -1.00 16.02
N SER A 120 -22.68 -0.61 15.82
CA SER A 120 -23.79 -1.27 16.48
C SER A 120 -24.01 -2.70 15.98
N ARG A 121 -24.58 -3.58 16.85
CA ARG A 121 -24.99 -4.94 16.49
C ARG A 121 -25.89 -4.97 15.26
N ASN A 122 -26.84 -4.04 15.18
CA ASN A 122 -27.79 -3.98 14.06
C ASN A 122 -27.07 -3.60 12.76
N THR A 123 -26.07 -2.72 12.83
CA THR A 123 -25.24 -2.36 11.68
C THR A 123 -24.52 -3.59 11.15
N ILE A 124 -23.88 -4.38 12.02
CA ILE A 124 -23.19 -5.63 11.63
C ILE A 124 -24.16 -6.62 10.98
N LEU A 125 -25.36 -6.82 11.55
CA LEU A 125 -26.33 -7.76 11.00
C LEU A 125 -26.80 -7.35 9.60
N ASN A 126 -27.04 -6.06 9.36
CA ASN A 126 -27.41 -5.54 8.04
C ASN A 126 -26.26 -5.71 7.04
N ASP A 127 -25.04 -5.37 7.46
CA ASP A 127 -23.85 -5.52 6.60
C ASP A 127 -23.59 -6.99 6.25
N LEU A 128 -23.75 -7.93 7.19
CA LEU A 128 -23.61 -9.37 6.94
C LEU A 128 -24.67 -9.89 5.97
N GLN A 129 -25.88 -9.35 6.02
CA GLN A 129 -26.94 -9.71 5.09
C GLN A 129 -26.61 -9.29 3.65
N GLU A 130 -26.04 -8.11 3.48
CA GLU A 130 -25.60 -7.62 2.16
C GLU A 130 -24.35 -8.37 1.67
N LEU A 131 -23.39 -8.64 2.56
CA LEU A 131 -22.21 -9.41 2.24
C LEU A 131 -22.50 -10.86 1.84
N LYS A 132 -23.63 -11.42 2.28
CA LYS A 132 -24.04 -12.77 1.86
C LYS A 132 -24.12 -12.89 0.34
N SER A 133 -24.80 -11.96 -0.33
CA SER A 133 -24.88 -11.94 -1.80
C SER A 133 -23.49 -11.76 -2.43
N TRP A 134 -22.64 -10.90 -1.84
CA TRP A 134 -21.28 -10.69 -2.33
C TRP A 134 -20.43 -11.98 -2.30
N PHE A 135 -20.59 -12.82 -1.27
CA PHE A 135 -19.93 -14.12 -1.19
C PHE A 135 -20.54 -15.14 -2.17
N GLU A 136 -21.88 -15.20 -2.28
CA GLU A 136 -22.60 -16.10 -3.20
C GLU A 136 -22.21 -15.84 -4.66
N ASP A 137 -22.07 -14.57 -5.08
CA ASP A 137 -21.62 -14.17 -6.42
C ASP A 137 -20.18 -14.67 -6.73
N ARG A 138 -19.44 -15.09 -5.72
CA ARG A 138 -18.06 -15.60 -5.81
C ARG A 138 -17.95 -17.10 -5.48
N GLU A 139 -19.08 -17.81 -5.53
CA GLU A 139 -19.17 -19.24 -5.24
C GLU A 139 -18.69 -19.60 -3.82
N MET A 140 -18.80 -18.67 -2.89
CA MET A 140 -18.51 -18.85 -1.47
C MET A 140 -19.79 -18.78 -0.64
N THR A 141 -19.85 -19.50 0.46
CA THR A 141 -21.04 -19.53 1.32
C THR A 141 -20.75 -18.93 2.69
N LEU A 142 -21.43 -17.84 3.04
CA LEU A 142 -21.45 -17.32 4.40
C LEU A 142 -22.44 -18.12 5.24
N LYS A 143 -21.95 -19.05 6.05
CA LYS A 143 -22.78 -19.85 6.96
C LYS A 143 -22.94 -19.18 8.32
N ALA A 144 -24.19 -19.12 8.78
CA ALA A 144 -24.55 -18.72 10.12
C ALA A 144 -24.94 -19.95 10.93
N LYS A 145 -24.31 -20.15 12.10
CA LYS A 145 -24.69 -21.18 13.06
C LYS A 145 -25.23 -20.50 14.32
N PRO A 146 -26.50 -20.76 14.70
CA PRO A 146 -27.10 -20.16 15.90
C PRO A 146 -26.22 -20.36 17.12
N HIS A 147 -26.02 -19.30 17.91
CA HIS A 147 -25.20 -19.23 19.12
C HIS A 147 -23.70 -19.51 18.94
N VAL A 148 -23.22 -19.74 17.71
CA VAL A 148 -21.79 -20.00 17.41
C VAL A 148 -21.17 -18.85 16.63
N GLY A 149 -21.86 -18.36 15.56
CA GLY A 149 -21.37 -17.26 14.73
C GLY A 149 -21.44 -17.54 13.24
N TYR A 150 -20.60 -16.84 12.50
CA TYR A 150 -20.49 -16.87 11.05
C TYR A 150 -19.14 -17.46 10.63
N VAL A 151 -19.14 -18.18 9.52
CA VAL A 151 -17.93 -18.75 8.90
C VAL A 151 -18.11 -18.77 7.39
N ILE A 152 -17.01 -18.62 6.66
CA ILE A 152 -16.99 -18.78 5.20
C ILE A 152 -16.65 -20.24 4.86
N GLU A 153 -17.50 -20.87 4.07
CA GLU A 153 -17.17 -22.11 3.38
C GLU A 153 -16.71 -21.81 1.97
N ALA A 154 -15.43 -22.06 1.71
CA ALA A 154 -14.76 -21.87 0.45
C ALA A 154 -13.46 -22.68 0.42
N THR A 155 -12.90 -22.88 -0.76
CA THR A 155 -11.55 -23.42 -0.92
C THR A 155 -10.51 -22.37 -0.52
N GLU A 156 -9.32 -22.81 -0.12
CA GLU A 156 -8.23 -21.88 0.23
C GLU A 156 -7.85 -20.98 -0.95
N THR A 157 -7.91 -21.50 -2.17
CA THR A 157 -7.71 -20.72 -3.41
C THR A 157 -8.71 -19.58 -3.52
N GLN A 158 -10.01 -19.87 -3.37
CA GLN A 158 -11.06 -18.84 -3.42
C GLN A 158 -10.86 -17.78 -2.33
N ILE A 159 -10.49 -18.20 -1.12
CA ILE A 159 -10.25 -17.28 0.01
C ILE A 159 -9.11 -16.32 -0.36
N ARG A 160 -7.94 -16.82 -0.80
CA ARG A 160 -6.77 -16.00 -1.10
C ARG A 160 -7.01 -15.07 -2.29
N GLU A 161 -7.61 -15.57 -3.38
CA GLU A 161 -7.94 -14.75 -4.55
C GLU A 161 -8.90 -13.61 -4.20
N ASN A 162 -9.87 -13.84 -3.31
CA ASN A 162 -10.79 -12.78 -2.90
C ASN A 162 -10.17 -11.80 -1.89
N ILE A 163 -9.29 -12.25 -0.99
CA ILE A 163 -8.49 -11.33 -0.16
C ILE A 163 -7.62 -10.46 -1.05
N LEU A 164 -6.91 -11.05 -2.03
CA LEU A 164 -6.06 -10.30 -2.96
C LEU A 164 -6.86 -9.25 -3.73
N LYS A 165 -8.00 -9.61 -4.33
CA LYS A 165 -8.88 -8.67 -5.03
C LYS A 165 -9.38 -7.53 -4.14
N LEU A 166 -9.74 -7.80 -2.88
CA LEU A 166 -10.13 -6.75 -1.93
C LEU A 166 -8.98 -5.80 -1.61
N MET A 167 -7.76 -6.32 -1.52
CA MET A 167 -6.56 -5.49 -1.30
C MET A 167 -6.19 -4.70 -2.56
N GLU A 168 -6.21 -5.30 -3.75
CA GLU A 168 -5.88 -4.64 -5.03
C GLU A 168 -6.81 -3.45 -5.32
N VAL A 169 -8.13 -3.62 -5.23
CA VAL A 169 -9.10 -2.54 -5.44
C VAL A 169 -8.86 -1.34 -4.52
N ASN A 170 -8.35 -1.57 -3.32
CA ASN A 170 -8.06 -0.51 -2.36
C ASN A 170 -6.63 0.03 -2.47
N SER A 171 -5.71 -0.73 -3.09
CA SER A 171 -4.31 -0.34 -3.23
C SER A 171 -4.09 0.74 -4.29
N GLU A 172 -4.91 0.81 -5.33
CA GLU A 172 -4.75 1.78 -6.42
C GLU A 172 -4.88 3.23 -5.93
N GLU A 173 -5.90 3.51 -5.12
CA GLU A 173 -6.07 4.84 -4.48
C GLU A 173 -4.93 5.16 -3.50
N TYR A 174 -4.38 4.14 -2.92
CA TYR A 174 -3.30 4.17 -1.98
C TYR A 174 -1.95 4.46 -2.63
N TYR A 175 -1.62 3.79 -3.74
CA TYR A 175 -0.40 4.00 -4.51
C TYR A 175 -0.33 5.43 -5.08
N GLN A 176 -1.49 5.98 -5.49
CA GLN A 176 -1.58 7.33 -6.06
C GLN A 176 -1.45 8.47 -5.03
N ASN A 177 -1.80 8.26 -3.76
CA ASN A 177 -1.95 9.34 -2.77
C ASN A 177 -0.93 9.29 -1.60
N GLY A 178 0.19 8.56 -1.74
CA GLY A 178 1.18 8.44 -0.67
C GLY A 178 0.67 7.57 0.49
N TYR A 179 1.02 6.34 0.46
CA TYR A 179 0.46 5.23 1.24
C TYR A 179 0.67 5.30 2.75
N MET A 180 1.67 5.99 3.21
CA MET A 180 2.06 5.92 4.63
C MET A 180 1.11 6.68 5.55
N LEU A 181 0.29 7.57 5.00
CA LEU A 181 -0.63 8.42 5.75
C LEU A 181 -2.12 8.06 5.54
N ASN A 182 -2.42 6.88 5.01
CA ASN A 182 -3.78 6.41 4.81
C ASN A 182 -4.24 5.49 5.95
N VAL A 183 -5.05 6.02 6.89
CA VAL A 183 -5.59 5.27 8.03
C VAL A 183 -6.33 4.01 7.60
N TYR A 184 -7.19 4.11 6.59
CA TYR A 184 -7.99 2.98 6.13
C TYR A 184 -7.12 1.84 5.58
N TRP A 185 -6.08 2.19 4.82
CA TRP A 185 -5.12 1.21 4.33
C TRP A 185 -4.41 0.47 5.47
N TRP A 186 -3.96 1.19 6.49
CA TRP A 186 -3.37 0.58 7.67
C TRP A 186 -4.33 -0.35 8.42
N LEU A 187 -5.62 0.01 8.47
CA LEU A 187 -6.65 -0.86 9.04
C LEU A 187 -6.83 -2.14 8.23
N LEU A 188 -6.76 -2.08 6.89
CA LEU A 188 -6.77 -3.26 6.03
C LEU A 188 -5.55 -4.16 6.26
N LEU A 189 -4.35 -3.57 6.29
CA LEU A 189 -3.11 -4.32 6.54
C LEU A 189 -3.13 -5.03 7.91
N LYS A 190 -3.67 -4.38 8.93
CA LYS A 190 -3.83 -4.98 10.27
C LYS A 190 -4.66 -6.27 10.24
N GLN A 191 -5.61 -6.41 9.33
CA GLN A 191 -6.40 -7.64 9.19
C GLN A 191 -5.57 -8.82 8.70
N LEU A 192 -4.45 -8.58 8.05
CA LEU A 192 -3.50 -9.61 7.62
C LEU A 192 -2.40 -9.88 8.67
N ASP A 193 -2.47 -9.25 9.85
CA ASP A 193 -1.54 -9.39 11.00
C ASP A 193 -0.05 -9.34 10.63
N THR A 194 0.30 -8.45 9.69
CA THR A 194 1.63 -8.48 9.07
C THR A 194 2.33 -7.13 9.00
N MET A 195 1.93 -6.14 9.82
CA MET A 195 2.49 -4.78 9.74
C MET A 195 4.04 -4.73 9.77
N ASN A 196 4.68 -5.60 10.57
CA ASN A 196 6.13 -5.72 10.59
C ASN A 196 6.69 -6.62 9.48
N SER A 197 5.82 -7.33 8.75
CA SER A 197 6.22 -8.30 7.73
C SER A 197 6.30 -7.68 6.34
N PHE A 198 5.50 -6.64 6.03
CA PHE A 198 5.47 -6.04 4.69
C PHE A 198 6.83 -5.51 4.24
N GLU A 199 7.49 -4.68 5.06
CA GLU A 199 8.83 -4.17 4.75
C GLU A 199 9.88 -5.28 4.65
N LYS A 200 9.76 -6.31 5.49
CA LYS A 200 10.66 -7.46 5.43
C LYS A 200 10.44 -8.32 4.18
N LEU A 201 9.21 -8.42 3.69
CA LEU A 201 8.86 -9.12 2.46
C LEU A 201 9.31 -8.33 1.23
N LYS A 202 9.16 -7.00 1.24
CA LYS A 202 9.73 -6.10 0.22
C LYS A 202 11.24 -6.30 0.09
N ASN A 203 11.96 -6.34 1.20
CA ASN A 203 13.41 -6.55 1.19
C ASN A 203 13.78 -7.92 0.56
N ILE A 204 13.01 -8.99 0.82
CA ILE A 204 13.23 -10.28 0.16
C ILE A 204 13.01 -10.19 -1.35
N LEU A 205 11.99 -9.44 -1.81
CA LEU A 205 11.76 -9.21 -3.22
C LEU A 205 12.90 -8.43 -3.86
N LEU A 206 13.37 -7.35 -3.23
CA LEU A 206 14.50 -6.54 -3.71
C LEU A 206 15.78 -7.37 -3.80
N GLU A 207 16.11 -8.16 -2.79
CA GLU A 207 17.23 -9.07 -2.80
C GLU A 207 17.14 -10.07 -3.97
N GLU A 208 15.94 -10.59 -4.24
CA GLU A 208 15.75 -11.55 -5.32
C GLU A 208 15.84 -10.89 -6.71
N GLU A 209 15.34 -9.66 -6.86
CA GLU A 209 15.52 -8.87 -8.08
C GLU A 209 16.99 -8.62 -8.38
N GLU A 210 17.79 -8.31 -7.35
CA GLU A 210 19.24 -8.13 -7.49
C GLU A 210 19.97 -9.43 -7.86
N GLU A 211 19.59 -10.56 -7.26
CA GLU A 211 20.22 -11.86 -7.52
C GLU A 211 19.87 -12.41 -8.91
N THR A 212 18.64 -12.20 -9.36
CA THR A 212 18.12 -12.80 -10.61
C THR A 212 18.20 -11.87 -11.82
N GLY A 213 18.26 -10.55 -11.58
CA GLY A 213 18.12 -9.51 -12.61
C GLY A 213 16.70 -9.42 -13.18
N VAL A 214 15.72 -10.07 -12.55
CA VAL A 214 14.30 -9.93 -12.87
C VAL A 214 13.78 -8.73 -12.09
N ILE A 215 13.33 -7.69 -12.77
CA ILE A 215 12.82 -6.46 -12.13
C ILE A 215 11.32 -6.38 -12.35
N LEU A 216 10.55 -6.27 -11.28
CA LEU A 216 9.11 -6.00 -11.32
C LEU A 216 8.86 -4.51 -11.59
N GLU A 217 7.82 -4.19 -12.33
CA GLU A 217 7.32 -2.81 -12.39
C GLU A 217 6.80 -2.40 -11.02
N ASP A 218 6.95 -1.13 -10.62
CA ASP A 218 6.66 -0.63 -9.27
C ASP A 218 5.31 -1.09 -8.70
N TYR A 219 4.24 -0.97 -9.49
CA TYR A 219 2.93 -1.44 -9.07
C TYR A 219 2.88 -2.97 -8.93
N SER A 220 3.49 -3.70 -9.86
CA SER A 220 3.60 -5.16 -9.81
C SER A 220 4.43 -5.66 -8.64
N PHE A 221 5.49 -4.92 -8.27
CA PHE A 221 6.30 -5.18 -7.08
C PHE A 221 5.48 -5.06 -5.80
N TYR A 222 4.71 -3.97 -5.72
CA TYR A 222 3.85 -3.72 -4.58
C TYR A 222 2.75 -4.78 -4.44
N GLU A 223 2.07 -5.14 -5.54
CA GLU A 223 1.07 -6.21 -5.56
C GLU A 223 1.66 -7.57 -5.17
N ALA A 224 2.88 -7.90 -5.64
CA ALA A 224 3.59 -9.11 -5.23
C ALA A 224 3.87 -9.09 -3.72
N GLY A 225 4.24 -7.95 -3.15
CA GLY A 225 4.41 -7.78 -1.72
C GLY A 225 3.13 -8.06 -0.91
N ILE A 226 1.99 -7.55 -1.37
CA ILE A 226 0.67 -7.82 -0.76
C ILE A 226 0.35 -9.32 -0.83
N GLU A 227 0.57 -9.94 -1.98
CA GLU A 227 0.32 -11.37 -2.16
C GLU A 227 1.17 -12.23 -1.22
N LEU A 228 2.46 -11.91 -1.08
CA LEU A 228 3.35 -12.58 -0.14
C LEU A 228 2.89 -12.42 1.32
N MET A 229 2.32 -11.25 1.67
CA MET A 229 1.69 -11.06 2.97
C MET A 229 0.52 -12.01 3.19
N ILE A 230 -0.36 -12.14 2.20
CA ILE A 230 -1.51 -13.05 2.25
C ILE A 230 -1.02 -14.48 2.40
N ILE A 231 -0.07 -14.91 1.58
CA ILE A 231 0.54 -16.24 1.65
C ILE A 231 1.09 -16.51 3.06
N LEU A 232 1.95 -15.61 3.56
CA LEU A 232 2.56 -15.77 4.88
C LEU A 232 1.52 -15.84 6.00
N ASN A 233 0.53 -14.95 6.00
CA ASN A 233 -0.54 -14.94 6.97
C ASN A 233 -1.35 -16.24 6.96
N ARG A 234 -1.65 -16.79 5.78
CA ARG A 234 -2.39 -18.05 5.64
C ARG A 234 -1.55 -19.26 6.08
N LEU A 235 -0.27 -19.28 5.71
CA LEU A 235 0.66 -20.34 6.14
C LEU A 235 0.88 -20.36 7.65
N ASP A 236 1.01 -19.20 8.30
CA ASP A 236 1.09 -19.05 9.75
C ASP A 236 -0.15 -19.61 10.46
N GLN A 237 -1.30 -19.55 9.81
CA GLN A 237 -2.55 -20.16 10.30
C GLN A 237 -2.64 -21.67 10.01
N GLY A 238 -1.64 -22.28 9.38
CA GLY A 238 -1.66 -23.68 8.94
C GLY A 238 -2.61 -23.93 7.76
N LYS A 239 -2.95 -22.90 7.00
CA LYS A 239 -3.83 -22.96 5.82
C LYS A 239 -2.99 -23.07 4.56
N TYR A 240 -2.84 -24.27 4.06
CA TYR A 240 -2.04 -24.60 2.88
C TYR A 240 -2.94 -24.78 1.66
N LEU A 241 -2.42 -24.45 0.48
CA LEU A 241 -3.02 -24.90 -0.78
C LEU A 241 -2.86 -26.41 -0.89
N ILE A 242 -3.97 -27.12 -1.07
CA ILE A 242 -4.00 -28.60 -1.11
C ILE A 242 -3.82 -29.10 -2.55
N SER A 243 -4.28 -28.33 -3.53
CA SER A 243 -4.19 -28.66 -4.94
C SER A 243 -4.08 -27.41 -5.78
N PHE A 244 -3.38 -27.54 -6.88
CA PHE A 244 -3.33 -26.56 -7.95
C PHE A 244 -3.93 -27.16 -9.21
N ASN A 245 -5.22 -26.92 -9.41
CA ASN A 245 -5.99 -27.46 -10.53
C ASN A 245 -6.07 -26.40 -11.65
N ASP A 246 -4.97 -26.23 -12.35
CA ASP A 246 -4.91 -25.32 -13.50
C ASP A 246 -4.36 -26.09 -14.71
N GLU A 247 -5.08 -26.04 -15.83
CA GLU A 247 -4.66 -26.70 -17.07
C GLU A 247 -3.33 -26.14 -17.61
N SER A 248 -2.93 -24.95 -17.15
CA SER A 248 -1.68 -24.29 -17.49
C SER A 248 -0.49 -24.67 -16.59
N LYS A 249 -0.59 -25.71 -15.75
CA LYS A 249 0.46 -26.06 -14.78
C LYS A 249 1.83 -26.25 -15.45
N GLU A 250 1.90 -27.00 -16.54
CA GLU A 250 3.15 -27.23 -17.28
C GLU A 250 3.73 -25.91 -17.83
N GLU A 251 2.87 -25.01 -18.33
CA GLU A 251 3.30 -23.69 -18.80
C GLU A 251 3.82 -22.79 -17.67
N ILE A 252 3.26 -22.94 -16.47
CA ILE A 252 3.69 -22.20 -15.29
C ILE A 252 5.07 -22.70 -14.83
N GLU A 253 5.28 -24.00 -14.81
CA GLU A 253 6.54 -24.63 -14.40
C GLU A 253 7.72 -24.28 -15.34
N ILE A 254 7.47 -24.16 -16.66
CA ILE A 254 8.49 -23.74 -17.64
C ILE A 254 8.65 -22.23 -17.73
N SER A 255 7.82 -21.46 -17.05
CA SER A 255 7.91 -19.99 -17.04
C SER A 255 9.22 -19.51 -16.43
N SER A 256 9.82 -18.49 -17.04
CA SER A 256 10.99 -17.80 -16.47
C SER A 256 10.73 -17.19 -15.08
N LYS A 257 9.48 -17.11 -14.66
CA LYS A 257 9.05 -16.59 -13.34
C LYS A 257 9.08 -17.66 -12.24
N TYR A 258 8.99 -18.93 -12.62
CA TYR A 258 8.98 -20.03 -11.65
C TYR A 258 10.24 -20.09 -10.78
N PRO A 259 11.48 -19.97 -11.32
CA PRO A 259 12.67 -19.93 -10.49
C PRO A 259 12.68 -18.76 -9.49
N PHE A 260 12.24 -17.57 -9.93
CA PHE A 260 12.09 -16.37 -9.09
C PHE A 260 11.10 -16.64 -7.94
N SER A 261 9.88 -17.09 -8.26
CA SER A 261 8.85 -17.42 -7.28
C SER A 261 9.33 -18.44 -6.25
N LYS A 262 9.99 -19.49 -6.73
CA LYS A 262 10.53 -20.56 -5.89
C LYS A 262 11.61 -20.06 -4.94
N SER A 263 12.50 -19.18 -5.40
CA SER A 263 13.53 -18.59 -4.57
C SER A 263 12.95 -17.67 -3.51
N VAL A 264 12.05 -16.74 -3.88
CA VAL A 264 11.37 -15.83 -2.95
C VAL A 264 10.64 -16.61 -1.86
N LEU A 265 9.79 -17.57 -2.23
CA LEU A 265 9.01 -18.34 -1.25
C LEU A 265 9.89 -19.21 -0.37
N ASN A 266 10.99 -19.78 -0.88
CA ASN A 266 11.93 -20.50 -0.05
C ASN A 266 12.68 -19.62 0.95
N LYS A 267 13.05 -18.38 0.56
CA LYS A 267 13.62 -17.37 1.49
C LYS A 267 12.60 -17.05 2.60
N ILE A 268 11.33 -16.88 2.26
CA ILE A 268 10.23 -16.67 3.22
C ILE A 268 10.08 -17.88 4.14
N GLY A 269 10.03 -19.09 3.60
CA GLY A 269 9.92 -20.33 4.36
C GLY A 269 11.00 -20.48 5.42
N ARG A 270 12.25 -20.16 5.07
CA ARG A 270 13.40 -20.18 6.00
C ARG A 270 13.33 -19.09 7.05
N LYS A 271 12.94 -17.86 6.65
CA LYS A 271 12.94 -16.70 7.53
C LYS A 271 11.83 -16.74 8.58
N TYR A 272 10.68 -17.31 8.23
CA TYR A 272 9.49 -17.35 9.07
C TYR A 272 9.15 -18.75 9.60
N ASP A 273 9.99 -19.74 9.34
CA ASP A 273 9.81 -21.13 9.73
C ASP A 273 8.44 -21.70 9.29
N VAL A 274 8.03 -21.42 8.06
CA VAL A 274 6.80 -21.93 7.45
C VAL A 274 7.12 -22.89 6.31
N LYS A 275 6.30 -23.95 6.19
CA LYS A 275 6.45 -24.92 5.10
C LYS A 275 5.91 -24.32 3.80
N ILE A 276 6.73 -24.29 2.76
CA ILE A 276 6.31 -23.94 1.41
C ILE A 276 6.01 -25.20 0.62
N THR A 277 4.82 -25.28 0.02
CA THR A 277 4.44 -26.36 -0.86
C THR A 277 4.64 -25.99 -2.33
N GLU A 278 4.61 -26.97 -3.23
CA GLU A 278 4.72 -26.73 -4.67
C GLU A 278 3.53 -25.92 -5.19
N GLU A 279 2.35 -26.17 -4.62
CA GLU A 279 1.12 -25.44 -4.95
C GLU A 279 1.20 -23.95 -4.64
N GLU A 280 1.91 -23.58 -3.55
CA GLU A 280 2.20 -22.19 -3.20
C GLU A 280 3.08 -21.52 -4.27
N ILE A 281 4.12 -22.22 -4.71
CA ILE A 281 5.04 -21.73 -5.73
C ILE A 281 4.31 -21.55 -7.07
N LEU A 282 3.50 -22.52 -7.46
CA LEU A 282 2.73 -22.48 -8.70
C LEU A 282 1.72 -21.32 -8.69
N MET A 283 0.98 -21.13 -7.59
CA MET A 283 0.00 -20.05 -7.47
C MET A 283 0.68 -18.68 -7.55
N PHE A 284 1.73 -18.46 -6.79
CA PHE A 284 2.48 -17.21 -6.83
C PHE A 284 3.09 -16.96 -8.22
N THR A 285 3.64 -18.01 -8.86
CA THR A 285 4.13 -17.92 -10.25
C THR A 285 3.04 -17.53 -11.23
N LYS A 286 1.84 -18.15 -11.13
CA LYS A 286 0.67 -17.83 -11.96
C LYS A 286 0.32 -16.34 -11.87
N HIS A 287 0.23 -15.80 -10.68
CA HIS A 287 -0.07 -14.39 -10.47
C HIS A 287 1.04 -13.49 -11.02
N LEU A 288 2.30 -13.85 -10.79
CA LEU A 288 3.42 -13.12 -11.35
C LEU A 288 3.46 -13.14 -12.89
N ARG A 289 2.97 -14.18 -13.58
CA ARG A 289 2.89 -14.21 -15.05
C ARG A 289 1.98 -13.12 -15.62
N GLY A 290 0.93 -12.75 -14.90
CA GLY A 290 0.02 -11.65 -15.26
C GLY A 290 0.58 -10.25 -15.02
N LYS A 291 1.67 -10.13 -14.27
CA LYS A 291 2.28 -8.85 -13.88
C LYS A 291 3.32 -8.39 -14.89
N ARG A 292 3.55 -7.07 -14.94
CA ARG A 292 4.53 -6.48 -15.84
C ARG A 292 5.94 -6.62 -15.29
N TYR A 293 6.85 -7.03 -16.16
CA TYR A 293 8.26 -7.20 -15.86
C TYR A 293 9.10 -6.40 -16.84
N LEU A 294 10.17 -5.93 -16.33
CA LEU A 294 11.22 -5.32 -17.14
C LEU A 294 12.21 -6.42 -17.50
N LYS A 295 12.32 -6.76 -18.79
CA LYS A 295 13.32 -7.73 -19.27
C LYS A 295 14.68 -7.07 -19.32
N GLY A 296 15.61 -7.43 -18.46
CA GLY A 296 16.99 -6.93 -18.46
C GLY A 296 18.01 -8.04 -18.56
N GLU A 297 19.00 -7.85 -19.40
CA GLU A 297 20.27 -8.59 -19.31
C GLU A 297 21.05 -8.08 -18.09
N ARG A 298 21.68 -9.02 -17.37
CA ARG A 298 22.54 -8.72 -16.23
C ARG A 298 23.64 -7.73 -16.62
N ASN A 299 23.46 -6.46 -16.31
CA ASN A 299 24.55 -5.52 -16.19
C ASN A 299 24.65 -5.08 -14.71
N SER A 300 25.43 -5.81 -13.93
CA SER A 300 25.73 -5.47 -12.54
C SER A 300 26.33 -4.05 -12.38
N ALA A 301 26.98 -3.55 -13.42
CA ALA A 301 27.47 -2.17 -13.50
C ALA A 301 26.30 -1.16 -13.44
N THR A 302 25.20 -1.39 -14.18
CA THR A 302 24.06 -0.46 -14.26
C THR A 302 23.33 -0.30 -12.91
N SER A 303 23.26 -1.36 -12.11
CA SER A 303 22.60 -1.29 -10.79
C SER A 303 23.42 -0.48 -9.78
N LEU A 304 24.76 -0.63 -9.78
CA LEU A 304 25.64 0.16 -8.94
C LEU A 304 25.62 1.65 -9.33
N ASP A 305 25.63 1.92 -10.65
CA ASP A 305 25.56 3.28 -11.18
C ASP A 305 24.25 3.99 -10.82
N ILE A 306 23.13 3.28 -10.84
CA ILE A 306 21.81 3.83 -10.44
C ILE A 306 21.79 4.17 -8.96
N ASN A 307 22.29 3.29 -8.09
CA ASN A 307 22.33 3.54 -6.65
C ASN A 307 23.18 4.77 -6.31
N VAL A 308 24.36 4.90 -6.95
CA VAL A 308 25.23 6.08 -6.80
C VAL A 308 24.55 7.33 -7.33
N MET A 309 23.94 7.25 -8.51
CA MET A 309 23.25 8.39 -9.14
C MET A 309 22.10 8.91 -8.27
N ILE A 310 21.33 8.01 -7.65
CA ILE A 310 20.24 8.39 -6.75
C ILE A 310 20.75 9.01 -5.46
N ALA A 311 21.80 8.44 -4.86
CA ALA A 311 22.41 9.03 -3.67
C ALA A 311 22.94 10.44 -3.97
N GLU A 312 23.58 10.65 -5.11
CA GLU A 312 24.04 11.98 -5.55
C GLU A 312 22.89 12.93 -5.85
N ALA A 313 21.81 12.46 -6.50
CA ALA A 313 20.61 13.27 -6.77
C ALA A 313 19.93 13.72 -5.46
N ILE A 314 19.73 12.80 -4.52
CA ILE A 314 19.18 13.11 -3.20
C ILE A 314 20.06 14.14 -2.48
N HIS A 315 21.38 13.98 -2.54
CA HIS A 315 22.33 14.92 -1.93
C HIS A 315 22.19 16.33 -2.49
N LEU A 316 22.20 16.46 -3.81
CA LEU A 316 22.11 17.76 -4.48
C LEU A 316 20.77 18.43 -4.25
N ILE A 317 19.65 17.68 -4.36
CA ILE A 317 18.31 18.20 -4.14
C ILE A 317 18.11 18.59 -2.67
N SER A 318 18.58 17.78 -1.72
CA SER A 318 18.58 18.10 -0.28
C SER A 318 19.28 19.42 0.00
N GLY A 319 20.45 19.63 -0.60
CA GLY A 319 21.21 20.86 -0.43
C GLY A 319 20.52 22.10 -1.00
N GLN A 320 19.77 21.97 -2.09
CA GLN A 320 19.03 23.08 -2.71
C GLN A 320 17.74 23.43 -1.96
N LEU A 321 17.05 22.41 -1.45
CA LEU A 321 15.78 22.58 -0.74
C LEU A 321 15.99 22.87 0.75
N GLY A 322 17.21 22.66 1.30
CA GLY A 322 17.47 22.76 2.73
C GLY A 322 16.81 21.67 3.55
N ILE A 323 16.39 20.57 2.92
CA ILE A 323 15.71 19.44 3.54
C ILE A 323 16.67 18.24 3.53
N ASP A 324 16.88 17.60 4.68
CA ASP A 324 17.74 16.42 4.78
C ASP A 324 16.95 15.14 4.46
N PHE A 325 16.89 14.81 3.17
CA PHE A 325 16.24 13.58 2.69
C PHE A 325 16.99 12.29 3.05
N TYR A 326 18.23 12.36 3.57
CA TYR A 326 18.94 11.18 4.06
C TYR A 326 18.34 10.60 5.35
N LEU A 327 17.53 11.37 6.05
CA LEU A 327 16.79 10.90 7.22
C LEU A 327 15.59 10.02 6.84
N ASP A 328 15.18 10.05 5.56
CA ASP A 328 14.13 9.18 5.03
C ASP A 328 14.73 7.98 4.28
N PHE A 329 15.04 6.91 5.04
CA PHE A 329 15.54 5.67 4.45
C PHE A 329 14.56 5.04 3.46
N GLY A 330 13.24 5.25 3.63
CA GLY A 330 12.21 4.75 2.72
C GLY A 330 12.24 5.46 1.36
N LEU A 331 12.54 6.76 1.33
CA LEU A 331 12.64 7.52 0.08
C LEU A 331 13.76 6.99 -0.83
N TYR A 332 14.95 6.72 -0.26
CA TYR A 332 16.08 6.19 -1.04
C TYR A 332 15.72 4.86 -1.70
N ASP A 333 15.17 3.91 -0.93
CA ASP A 333 14.82 2.59 -1.43
C ASP A 333 13.72 2.65 -2.49
N LEU A 334 12.70 3.50 -2.29
CA LEU A 334 11.64 3.73 -3.27
C LEU A 334 12.18 4.35 -4.56
N MET A 335 13.06 5.34 -4.46
CA MET A 335 13.66 5.97 -5.63
C MET A 335 14.58 5.00 -6.39
N VAL A 336 15.34 4.17 -5.69
CA VAL A 336 16.17 3.13 -6.32
C VAL A 336 15.30 2.15 -7.11
N ALA A 337 14.23 1.63 -6.50
CA ALA A 337 13.31 0.71 -7.15
C ALA A 337 12.66 1.36 -8.39
N HIS A 338 12.13 2.58 -8.24
CA HIS A 338 11.50 3.33 -9.31
C HIS A 338 12.46 3.64 -10.47
N MET A 339 13.67 4.11 -10.17
CA MET A 339 14.64 4.47 -11.18
C MET A 339 15.24 3.26 -11.91
N LYS A 340 15.46 2.12 -11.24
CA LYS A 340 15.81 0.87 -11.91
C LYS A 340 14.79 0.52 -12.98
N SER A 341 13.51 0.59 -12.63
CA SER A 341 12.39 0.38 -13.55
C SER A 341 12.38 1.38 -14.71
N ALA A 342 12.50 2.68 -14.42
CA ALA A 342 12.46 3.75 -15.41
C ALA A 342 13.64 3.69 -16.39
N VAL A 343 14.85 3.54 -15.90
CA VAL A 343 16.07 3.44 -16.72
C VAL A 343 15.98 2.25 -17.67
N TYR A 344 15.50 1.12 -17.16
CA TYR A 344 15.34 -0.07 -17.98
C TYR A 344 14.35 0.14 -19.14
N ARG A 345 13.19 0.76 -18.88
CA ARG A 345 12.22 1.07 -19.94
C ARG A 345 12.81 2.00 -20.99
N VAL A 346 13.50 3.05 -20.58
CA VAL A 346 14.15 3.97 -21.50
C VAL A 346 15.20 3.26 -22.36
N MET A 347 16.01 2.39 -21.76
CA MET A 347 17.03 1.61 -22.50
C MET A 347 16.42 0.65 -23.53
N ASN A 348 15.18 0.18 -23.29
CA ASN A 348 14.44 -0.67 -24.24
C ASN A 348 13.58 0.13 -25.24
N GLY A 349 13.67 1.46 -25.26
CA GLY A 349 12.94 2.32 -26.19
C GLY A 349 11.46 2.48 -25.82
N GLU A 350 11.05 2.14 -24.58
CA GLU A 350 9.69 2.35 -24.12
C GLU A 350 9.50 3.83 -23.74
N VAL A 351 8.39 4.41 -24.17
CA VAL A 351 8.03 5.79 -23.81
C VAL A 351 7.36 5.77 -22.45
N LEU A 352 7.99 6.43 -21.48
CA LEU A 352 7.40 6.63 -20.16
C LEU A 352 6.38 7.76 -20.23
N VAL A 353 5.11 7.40 -20.02
CA VAL A 353 4.04 8.39 -19.85
C VAL A 353 3.78 8.54 -18.35
N ASN A 354 4.11 9.69 -17.80
CA ASN A 354 3.74 10.02 -16.43
C ASN A 354 2.30 10.56 -16.42
N PRO A 355 1.33 9.83 -15.84
CA PRO A 355 -0.06 10.28 -15.80
C PRO A 355 -0.26 11.56 -14.96
N PHE A 356 0.68 11.88 -14.08
CA PHE A 356 0.65 13.06 -13.21
C PHE A 356 1.47 14.23 -13.74
N LYS A 357 1.98 14.15 -14.97
CA LYS A 357 2.88 15.17 -15.54
C LYS A 357 2.31 16.58 -15.44
N ASP A 358 1.05 16.75 -15.83
CA ASP A 358 0.41 18.08 -15.85
C ASP A 358 0.12 18.56 -14.42
N GLU A 359 -0.22 17.68 -13.51
CA GLU A 359 -0.40 17.97 -12.08
C GLU A 359 0.94 18.42 -11.44
N ILE A 360 2.02 17.67 -11.66
CA ILE A 360 3.36 18.02 -11.15
C ILE A 360 3.82 19.38 -11.69
N ILE A 361 3.61 19.67 -12.99
CA ILE A 361 3.98 20.95 -13.59
C ILE A 361 3.21 22.10 -12.97
N ASN A 362 1.93 21.90 -12.67
CA ASN A 362 1.06 22.96 -12.15
C ASN A 362 1.25 23.17 -10.64
N ASP A 363 1.39 22.09 -9.89
CA ASP A 363 1.36 22.14 -8.43
C ASP A 363 2.76 22.28 -7.80
N TYR A 364 3.83 21.84 -8.53
CA TYR A 364 5.20 21.86 -8.02
C TYR A 364 6.23 22.47 -9.00
N PRO A 365 5.95 23.64 -9.62
CA PRO A 365 6.82 24.19 -10.67
C PRO A 365 8.23 24.51 -10.17
N GLU A 366 8.38 25.00 -8.93
CA GLU A 366 9.67 25.36 -8.36
C GLU A 366 10.52 24.11 -8.04
N ILE A 367 9.91 23.08 -7.43
CA ILE A 367 10.58 21.82 -7.15
C ILE A 367 11.00 21.15 -8.46
N LEU A 368 10.13 21.15 -9.47
CA LEU A 368 10.44 20.59 -10.78
C LEU A 368 11.64 21.28 -11.43
N GLN A 369 11.76 22.62 -11.33
CA GLN A 369 12.91 23.37 -11.83
C GLN A 369 14.20 22.99 -11.10
N ILE A 370 14.15 22.85 -9.77
CA ILE A 370 15.32 22.44 -8.97
C ILE A 370 15.76 21.03 -9.38
N VAL A 371 14.82 20.08 -9.44
CA VAL A 371 15.11 18.69 -9.82
C VAL A 371 15.71 18.63 -11.23
N HIS A 372 15.12 19.29 -12.20
CA HIS A 372 15.67 19.35 -13.57
C HIS A 372 17.09 19.91 -13.62
N LYS A 373 17.31 21.02 -12.94
CA LYS A 373 18.63 21.65 -12.89
C LYS A 373 19.69 20.72 -12.27
N GLU A 374 19.37 20.05 -11.18
CA GLU A 374 20.32 19.18 -10.51
C GLU A 374 20.56 17.88 -11.29
N LEU A 375 19.57 17.35 -11.99
CA LEU A 375 19.74 16.21 -12.89
C LEU A 375 20.61 16.57 -14.10
N GLU A 376 20.45 17.78 -14.70
CA GLU A 376 21.35 18.27 -15.75
C GLU A 376 22.78 18.47 -15.25
N ASN A 377 22.97 18.88 -14.00
CA ASN A 377 24.28 18.98 -13.39
C ASN A 377 24.95 17.62 -13.25
N LEU A 378 24.20 16.61 -12.79
CA LEU A 378 24.67 15.23 -12.72
C LEU A 378 25.09 14.66 -14.09
N GLU A 379 24.32 14.96 -15.14
CA GLU A 379 24.65 14.53 -16.51
C GLU A 379 25.96 15.15 -17.02
N LYS A 380 26.25 16.41 -16.65
CA LYS A 380 27.49 17.10 -17.03
C LYS A 380 28.71 16.67 -16.23
N MET A 381 28.52 16.02 -15.07
CA MET A 381 29.62 15.53 -14.22
C MET A 381 30.12 14.13 -14.64
N LYS A 382 29.38 13.43 -15.51
CA LYS A 382 29.75 12.16 -16.12
C LYS A 382 30.36 12.33 -17.50
#